data_e0af3c292ed42fcb3e405a144179f9ef
#
_entry.id   e0af3c292ed42fcb3e405a144179f9ef
#
_cell.length_a   1.000
_cell.length_b   1.000
_cell.length_c   1.000
_cell.angle_alpha   90.00
_cell.angle_beta   90.00
_cell.angle_gamma   90.00
#
_symmetry.space_group_name_H-M   'P 1'
#
loop_
_entity.id
_entity.type
_entity.pdbx_description
1 polymer ?
#
loop_
_entity_poly.entity_id
_entity_poly.type
_entity_poly.pdbx_seq_one_letter_code
_entity_poly.pdbx_strand_id
1 'polypeptide(L)'
;MKKFLLLLSGLIVLIIIAKKFNFLLDIPPPLKPPIEKQTVVYEESVITKVVEESIPSVVTVEISTTTTTGNIFQINPFNFSQPFTQIPDTQKKVEQNIGSGFIISSDGLIITNKHVVSDTEATYQVLTNDKKKYNVEKIYRDPLNDLAILKISSTFTNALKPLKLGDSSKLKLGQLVIAIGTPLGEFTNTVTSGIISGLGRGITADSPFEGFVEKLDNVIQTDAAISPGNSGGPLLNSKGEVIGVNAAIAQQGQNIGFSIPVNVVSDLINNFQKNGGSFEHPYIGIRYKIIDKQIAILNEVVEGAYVVQVVQGSPAEKSGIQEEDIITEFGGKKISGNDEQTLTKLISEKKPGERVALKIWRNKEIKEIYVVLETAQ
;
A
#
# COMPACT_ATOMS: atom_id res chain seq x y z
N MET A 1 81.82 39.53 -8.31
CA MET A 1 80.93 39.85 -9.47
C MET A 1 81.40 39.19 -10.79
N LYS A 2 82.67 39.29 -11.22
CA LYS A 2 83.11 38.67 -12.51
C LYS A 2 82.86 37.16 -12.62
N LYS A 3 83.08 36.36 -11.55
CA LYS A 3 82.81 34.88 -11.56
C LYS A 3 81.33 34.54 -11.64
N PHE A 4 80.43 35.37 -11.09
CA PHE A 4 78.99 35.17 -11.15
C PHE A 4 78.45 35.48 -12.56
N LEU A 5 78.98 36.53 -13.20
CA LEU A 5 78.60 36.84 -14.60
C LEU A 5 79.06 35.77 -15.60
N LEU A 6 80.26 35.15 -15.37
CA LEU A 6 80.75 34.04 -16.18
C LEU A 6 79.91 32.77 -16.01
N LEU A 7 79.44 32.46 -14.80
CA LEU A 7 78.50 31.31 -14.54
C LEU A 7 77.12 31.55 -15.17
N LEU A 8 76.62 32.80 -15.07
CA LEU A 8 75.31 33.14 -15.66
C LEU A 8 75.37 33.09 -17.20
N SER A 9 76.45 33.56 -17.83
CA SER A 9 76.62 33.47 -19.28
C SER A 9 76.80 32.03 -19.73
N GLY A 10 77.48 31.15 -18.98
CA GLY A 10 77.63 29.76 -19.26
C GLY A 10 76.28 29.05 -19.20
N LEU A 11 75.39 29.36 -18.22
CA LEU A 11 74.07 28.81 -18.08
C LEU A 11 73.13 29.21 -19.23
N ILE A 12 73.23 30.50 -19.67
CA ILE A 12 72.45 31.00 -20.82
C ILE A 12 72.88 30.29 -22.12
N VAL A 13 74.16 30.08 -22.33
CA VAL A 13 74.67 29.35 -23.50
C VAL A 13 74.22 27.89 -23.46
N LEU A 14 74.23 27.25 -22.31
CA LEU A 14 73.79 25.91 -22.13
C LEU A 14 72.30 25.77 -22.43
N ILE A 15 71.46 26.73 -22.00
CA ILE A 15 70.00 26.77 -22.30
C ILE A 15 69.77 26.98 -23.81
N ILE A 16 70.55 27.82 -24.46
CA ILE A 16 70.46 28.06 -25.91
C ILE A 16 70.88 26.82 -26.71
N ILE A 17 71.92 26.11 -26.29
CA ILE A 17 72.36 24.86 -26.89
C ILE A 17 71.31 23.76 -26.70
N ALA A 18 70.77 23.62 -25.48
CA ALA A 18 69.70 22.64 -25.19
C ALA A 18 68.45 22.93 -26.01
N LYS A 19 68.08 24.21 -26.24
CA LYS A 19 67.00 24.60 -27.14
C LYS A 19 67.27 24.27 -28.62
N LYS A 20 68.54 24.48 -29.08
CA LYS A 20 68.91 24.24 -30.48
C LYS A 20 68.97 22.76 -30.84
N PHE A 21 69.23 21.90 -29.86
CA PHE A 21 69.28 20.44 -30.06
C PHE A 21 67.94 19.71 -29.70
N ASN A 22 66.87 20.45 -29.45
CA ASN A 22 65.57 19.86 -28.99
C ASN A 22 65.74 18.93 -27.77
N PHE A 23 66.80 19.09 -26.96
CA PHE A 23 67.12 18.27 -25.81
C PHE A 23 66.39 18.75 -24.56
N LEU A 24 65.73 19.90 -24.64
CA LEU A 24 64.91 20.43 -23.56
C LEU A 24 63.45 20.21 -23.88
N LEU A 25 63.02 19.04 -23.44
CA LEU A 25 61.69 18.84 -22.87
C LEU A 25 60.50 18.89 -23.88
N ASP A 26 60.26 17.81 -24.52
CA ASP A 26 58.87 17.34 -24.59
C ASP A 26 58.40 17.02 -23.14
N ILE A 27 58.22 18.03 -22.29
CA ILE A 27 57.38 17.91 -21.12
C ILE A 27 55.96 17.87 -21.71
N PRO A 28 55.28 16.72 -21.70
CA PRO A 28 53.88 16.71 -22.12
C PRO A 28 53.13 17.71 -21.22
N PRO A 29 52.20 18.49 -21.77
CA PRO A 29 51.44 19.44 -20.96
C PRO A 29 50.83 18.64 -19.79
N PRO A 30 50.83 19.23 -18.57
CA PRO A 30 50.29 18.53 -17.42
C PRO A 30 48.89 17.99 -17.81
N LEU A 31 48.73 16.68 -17.73
CA LEU A 31 47.44 16.04 -17.92
C LEU A 31 46.44 16.79 -17.02
N LYS A 32 45.57 17.59 -17.65
CA LYS A 32 44.46 18.18 -16.90
C LYS A 32 43.72 16.99 -16.30
N PRO A 33 43.56 16.93 -14.96
CA PRO A 33 42.78 15.90 -14.39
C PRO A 33 41.42 15.90 -15.12
N PRO A 34 40.81 14.72 -15.40
CA PRO A 34 39.49 14.69 -15.98
C PRO A 34 38.61 15.55 -15.11
N ILE A 35 37.97 16.56 -15.69
CA ILE A 35 36.95 17.34 -15.00
C ILE A 35 35.80 16.37 -14.77
N GLU A 36 35.82 15.71 -13.62
CA GLU A 36 34.65 14.98 -13.13
C GLU A 36 33.56 16.05 -12.99
N LYS A 37 32.58 16.00 -13.89
CA LYS A 37 31.38 16.82 -13.74
C LYS A 37 30.71 16.38 -12.45
N GLN A 38 31.02 16.98 -11.34
CA GLN A 38 30.26 16.87 -10.13
C GLN A 38 28.90 17.49 -10.41
N THR A 39 27.91 16.62 -10.64
CA THR A 39 26.50 17.03 -10.67
C THR A 39 26.08 17.18 -9.24
N VAL A 40 26.00 18.40 -8.74
CA VAL A 40 25.40 18.70 -7.44
C VAL A 40 23.90 18.56 -7.62
N VAL A 41 23.34 17.49 -7.05
CA VAL A 41 21.90 17.27 -7.02
C VAL A 41 21.38 17.83 -5.71
N TYR A 42 20.53 18.87 -5.78
CA TYR A 42 19.85 19.40 -4.62
C TYR A 42 18.65 18.52 -4.29
N GLU A 43 18.45 18.20 -3.01
CA GLU A 43 17.32 17.41 -2.52
C GLU A 43 15.98 18.00 -2.95
N GLU A 44 15.82 19.31 -2.84
CA GLU A 44 14.65 20.05 -3.28
C GLU A 44 14.32 19.78 -4.77
N SER A 45 15.32 19.78 -5.65
CA SER A 45 15.12 19.54 -7.08
C SER A 45 14.72 18.09 -7.37
N VAL A 46 15.18 17.14 -6.55
CA VAL A 46 14.78 15.72 -6.66
C VAL A 46 13.33 15.54 -6.26
N ILE A 47 12.94 16.09 -5.10
CA ILE A 47 11.56 15.96 -4.59
C ILE A 47 10.59 16.58 -5.58
N THR A 48 10.84 17.84 -6.01
CA THR A 48 9.97 18.55 -6.95
C THR A 48 9.78 17.78 -8.25
N LYS A 49 10.88 17.28 -8.83
CA LYS A 49 10.83 16.49 -10.07
C LYS A 49 10.04 15.20 -9.91
N VAL A 50 10.31 14.43 -8.84
CA VAL A 50 9.57 13.16 -8.58
C VAL A 50 8.09 13.43 -8.41
N VAL A 51 7.73 14.51 -7.71
CA VAL A 51 6.34 14.90 -7.49
C VAL A 51 5.65 15.26 -8.80
N GLU A 52 6.24 16.14 -9.60
CA GLU A 52 5.69 16.55 -10.91
C GLU A 52 5.46 15.37 -11.84
N GLU A 53 6.40 14.41 -11.87
CA GLU A 53 6.30 13.22 -12.72
C GLU A 53 5.30 12.19 -12.21
N SER A 54 5.03 12.14 -10.88
CA SER A 54 4.23 11.09 -10.23
C SER A 54 2.78 11.51 -9.98
N ILE A 55 2.51 12.79 -9.70
CA ILE A 55 1.15 13.30 -9.42
C ILE A 55 0.10 12.84 -10.46
N PRO A 56 0.35 12.84 -11.78
CA PRO A 56 -0.64 12.41 -12.75
C PRO A 56 -1.09 10.95 -12.61
N SER A 57 -0.32 10.16 -11.85
CA SER A 57 -0.56 8.74 -11.62
C SER A 57 -1.17 8.45 -10.25
N VAL A 58 -1.26 9.46 -9.37
CA VAL A 58 -1.89 9.34 -8.05
C VAL A 58 -3.35 9.76 -8.16
N VAL A 59 -4.22 9.01 -7.50
CA VAL A 59 -5.66 9.18 -7.59
C VAL A 59 -6.28 9.27 -6.19
N THR A 60 -7.43 9.93 -6.11
CA THR A 60 -8.29 9.91 -4.94
C THR A 60 -9.30 8.78 -5.07
N VAL A 61 -9.53 8.04 -4.00
CA VAL A 61 -10.63 7.07 -3.90
C VAL A 61 -11.78 7.73 -3.16
N GLU A 62 -12.93 7.76 -3.82
CA GLU A 62 -14.18 8.32 -3.29
C GLU A 62 -15.19 7.21 -3.04
N ILE A 63 -15.88 7.27 -1.91
CA ILE A 63 -17.05 6.44 -1.62
C ILE A 63 -18.32 7.23 -1.94
N SER A 64 -19.28 6.56 -2.52
CA SER A 64 -20.62 7.10 -2.75
C SER A 64 -21.63 6.28 -1.97
N THR A 65 -22.21 6.90 -0.95
CA THR A 65 -23.27 6.29 -0.14
C THR A 65 -24.57 7.06 -0.33
N THR A 66 -25.68 6.31 -0.32
CA THR A 66 -27.00 6.91 -0.31
C THR A 66 -27.47 6.99 1.14
N THR A 67 -27.45 8.17 1.72
CA THR A 67 -28.00 8.37 3.06
C THR A 67 -29.47 8.71 2.95
N THR A 68 -30.31 7.82 3.46
CA THR A 68 -31.74 8.14 3.67
C THR A 68 -31.85 8.89 4.97
N THR A 69 -32.15 10.18 4.89
CA THR A 69 -32.43 10.96 6.08
C THR A 69 -33.83 10.58 6.58
N GLY A 70 -33.88 9.65 7.53
CA GLY A 70 -35.15 9.26 8.17
C GLY A 70 -35.77 10.46 8.91
N ASN A 71 -37.08 10.54 8.88
CA ASN A 71 -37.98 11.50 9.54
C ASN A 71 -37.31 12.52 10.49
N ILE A 72 -36.71 13.56 9.93
CA ILE A 72 -36.28 14.72 10.70
C ILE A 72 -37.48 15.66 10.80
N PHE A 73 -38.03 15.81 12.02
CA PHE A 73 -38.99 16.86 12.28
C PHE A 73 -38.24 18.19 12.44
N GLN A 74 -38.41 19.09 11.51
CA GLN A 74 -37.92 20.44 11.65
C GLN A 74 -38.94 21.23 12.50
N ILE A 75 -38.50 21.74 13.63
CA ILE A 75 -39.30 22.63 14.48
C ILE A 75 -39.22 24.01 13.87
N ASN A 76 -40.33 24.51 13.38
CA ASN A 76 -40.46 25.91 12.96
C ASN A 76 -41.08 26.72 14.09
N PRO A 77 -40.28 27.47 14.86
CA PRO A 77 -40.78 28.19 16.04
C PRO A 77 -41.72 29.34 15.72
N PHE A 78 -41.85 29.68 14.45
CA PHE A 78 -42.74 30.77 13.99
C PHE A 78 -44.05 30.29 13.34
N ASN A 79 -44.24 28.96 13.20
CA ASN A 79 -45.48 28.40 12.66
C ASN A 79 -46.27 27.68 13.75
N PHE A 80 -47.11 28.43 14.47
CA PHE A 80 -47.93 27.93 15.56
C PHE A 80 -49.02 26.92 15.16
N SER A 81 -49.38 26.87 13.87
CA SER A 81 -50.44 25.97 13.36
C SER A 81 -49.87 24.58 13.00
N GLN A 82 -48.59 24.50 12.59
CA GLN A 82 -47.89 23.25 12.29
C GLN A 82 -46.39 23.40 12.72
N PRO A 83 -46.13 23.29 14.02
CA PRO A 83 -44.78 23.46 14.55
C PRO A 83 -43.81 22.37 14.13
N PHE A 84 -44.33 21.22 13.67
CA PHE A 84 -43.54 20.09 13.19
C PHE A 84 -43.81 19.92 11.68
N THR A 85 -42.86 20.23 10.85
CA THR A 85 -42.90 19.93 9.43
C THR A 85 -42.08 18.68 9.17
N GLN A 86 -42.73 17.66 8.65
CA GLN A 86 -42.05 16.45 8.19
C GLN A 86 -41.29 16.76 6.89
N ILE A 87 -39.97 16.66 6.93
CA ILE A 87 -39.19 16.77 5.70
C ILE A 87 -39.35 15.44 4.95
N PRO A 88 -39.77 15.44 3.69
CA PRO A 88 -39.83 14.20 2.91
C PRO A 88 -38.46 13.51 2.88
N ASP A 89 -38.47 12.18 2.92
CA ASP A 89 -37.27 11.36 2.74
C ASP A 89 -36.55 11.80 1.45
N THR A 90 -35.50 12.59 1.61
CA THR A 90 -34.62 12.94 0.51
C THR A 90 -33.42 12.00 0.57
N GLN A 91 -33.37 11.09 -0.38
CA GLN A 91 -32.14 10.34 -0.65
C GLN A 91 -31.07 11.32 -1.12
N LYS A 92 -30.12 11.63 -0.24
CA LYS A 92 -28.98 12.45 -0.61
C LYS A 92 -27.80 11.52 -0.87
N LYS A 93 -27.33 11.50 -2.11
CA LYS A 93 -26.06 10.87 -2.47
C LYS A 93 -24.94 11.70 -1.84
N VAL A 94 -24.21 11.10 -0.91
CA VAL A 94 -23.05 11.72 -0.27
C VAL A 94 -21.80 11.10 -0.90
N GLU A 95 -20.97 11.93 -1.50
CA GLU A 95 -19.66 11.54 -2.02
C GLU A 95 -18.61 12.03 -1.03
N GLN A 96 -17.73 11.15 -0.60
CA GLN A 96 -16.68 11.45 0.36
C GLN A 96 -15.36 10.84 -0.10
N ASN A 97 -14.28 11.63 -0.04
CA ASN A 97 -12.93 11.13 -0.23
C ASN A 97 -12.52 10.32 1.00
N ILE A 98 -12.05 9.11 0.78
CA ILE A 98 -11.74 8.16 1.84
C ILE A 98 -10.29 7.70 1.83
N GLY A 99 -9.55 7.93 0.74
CA GLY A 99 -8.15 7.56 0.63
C GLY A 99 -7.55 7.89 -0.72
N SER A 100 -6.37 7.40 -0.92
CA SER A 100 -5.59 7.54 -2.14
C SER A 100 -5.36 6.20 -2.82
N GLY A 101 -4.92 6.25 -4.07
CA GLY A 101 -4.43 5.11 -4.83
C GLY A 101 -3.40 5.56 -5.87
N PHE A 102 -2.84 4.62 -6.60
CA PHE A 102 -1.99 4.94 -7.73
C PHE A 102 -2.17 3.94 -8.87
N ILE A 103 -2.02 4.45 -10.08
CA ILE A 103 -2.19 3.71 -11.32
C ILE A 103 -0.97 2.81 -11.55
N ILE A 104 -1.22 1.51 -11.81
CA ILE A 104 -0.18 0.52 -12.11
C ILE A 104 -0.22 -0.01 -13.54
N SER A 105 -1.29 0.27 -14.28
CA SER A 105 -1.41 -0.13 -15.69
C SER A 105 -2.21 0.88 -16.50
N SER A 106 -1.92 0.95 -17.79
CA SER A 106 -2.60 1.86 -18.72
C SER A 106 -4.05 1.47 -19.01
N ASP A 107 -4.45 0.26 -18.67
CA ASP A 107 -5.83 -0.25 -18.79
C ASP A 107 -6.70 -0.01 -17.55
N GLY A 108 -6.18 0.74 -16.56
CA GLY A 108 -6.95 1.22 -15.41
C GLY A 108 -6.93 0.32 -14.18
N LEU A 109 -5.85 -0.42 -13.95
CA LEU A 109 -5.60 -1.05 -12.66
C LEU A 109 -4.95 -0.04 -11.71
N ILE A 110 -5.45 0.00 -10.48
CA ILE A 110 -5.05 0.92 -9.42
C ILE A 110 -4.80 0.12 -8.16
N ILE A 111 -3.74 0.45 -7.43
CA ILE A 111 -3.47 -0.06 -6.09
C ILE A 111 -3.95 0.95 -5.06
N THR A 112 -4.56 0.44 -4.00
CA THR A 112 -4.90 1.17 -2.77
C THR A 112 -4.83 0.22 -1.57
N ASN A 113 -5.12 0.71 -0.36
CA ASN A 113 -5.29 -0.16 0.80
C ASN A 113 -6.68 -0.84 0.79
N LYS A 114 -6.75 -2.03 1.39
CA LYS A 114 -8.00 -2.79 1.54
C LYS A 114 -9.00 -2.05 2.43
N HIS A 115 -8.53 -1.46 3.54
CA HIS A 115 -9.39 -0.70 4.45
C HIS A 115 -10.04 0.52 3.78
N VAL A 116 -9.42 1.11 2.74
CA VAL A 116 -10.00 2.23 1.98
C VAL A 116 -11.27 1.80 1.22
N VAL A 117 -11.35 0.53 0.82
CA VAL A 117 -12.47 -0.03 0.05
C VAL A 117 -13.13 -1.20 0.77
N SER A 118 -13.21 -1.15 2.09
CA SER A 118 -13.68 -2.26 2.92
C SER A 118 -15.19 -2.49 2.87
N ASP A 119 -15.98 -1.45 2.68
CA ASP A 119 -17.42 -1.55 2.57
C ASP A 119 -17.81 -2.23 1.25
N THR A 120 -18.40 -3.43 1.34
CA THR A 120 -18.80 -4.24 0.16
C THR A 120 -20.11 -3.78 -0.47
N GLU A 121 -20.93 -3.02 0.27
CA GLU A 121 -22.22 -2.51 -0.21
C GLU A 121 -22.10 -1.12 -0.86
N ALA A 122 -20.96 -0.44 -0.65
CA ALA A 122 -20.73 0.88 -1.18
C ALA A 122 -20.33 0.86 -2.66
N THR A 123 -20.60 1.94 -3.35
CA THR A 123 -20.05 2.20 -4.68
C THR A 123 -18.85 3.12 -4.58
N TYR A 124 -17.81 2.81 -5.35
CA TYR A 124 -16.55 3.56 -5.34
C TYR A 124 -16.30 4.24 -6.66
N GLN A 125 -15.67 5.40 -6.58
CA GLN A 125 -15.19 6.17 -7.73
C GLN A 125 -13.73 6.53 -7.52
N VAL A 126 -13.03 6.75 -8.62
CA VAL A 126 -11.65 7.25 -8.64
C VAL A 126 -11.64 8.61 -9.31
N LEU A 127 -11.09 9.60 -8.61
CA LEU A 127 -10.85 10.95 -9.13
C LEU A 127 -9.36 11.07 -9.50
N THR A 128 -9.08 11.33 -10.76
CA THR A 128 -7.73 11.57 -11.28
C THR A 128 -7.28 13.01 -11.08
N ASN A 129 -5.98 13.28 -11.22
CA ASN A 129 -5.43 14.62 -11.03
C ASN A 129 -6.04 15.67 -12.01
N ASP A 130 -6.46 15.25 -13.21
CA ASP A 130 -7.17 16.11 -14.18
C ASP A 130 -8.68 16.27 -13.87
N LYS A 131 -9.09 15.92 -12.65
CA LYS A 131 -10.46 16.04 -12.11
C LYS A 131 -11.51 15.19 -12.82
N LYS A 132 -11.10 14.15 -13.53
CA LYS A 132 -12.03 13.19 -14.11
C LYS A 132 -12.39 12.11 -13.10
N LYS A 133 -13.68 11.76 -13.08
CA LYS A 133 -14.23 10.70 -12.24
C LYS A 133 -14.46 9.44 -13.06
N TYR A 134 -14.01 8.31 -12.54
CA TYR A 134 -14.19 6.99 -13.12
C TYR A 134 -14.85 6.07 -12.09
N ASN A 135 -15.87 5.34 -12.50
CA ASN A 135 -16.48 4.32 -11.64
C ASN A 135 -15.52 3.15 -11.46
N VAL A 136 -15.42 2.65 -10.26
CA VAL A 136 -14.74 1.39 -9.97
C VAL A 136 -15.71 0.26 -10.36
N GLU A 137 -15.31 -0.55 -11.33
CA GLU A 137 -16.15 -1.65 -11.85
C GLU A 137 -15.92 -2.94 -11.04
N LYS A 138 -14.68 -3.15 -10.60
CA LYS A 138 -14.30 -4.36 -9.87
C LYS A 138 -13.25 -4.03 -8.81
N ILE A 139 -13.33 -4.74 -7.68
CA ILE A 139 -12.39 -4.62 -6.56
C ILE A 139 -11.90 -6.02 -6.20
N TYR A 140 -10.58 -6.20 -6.20
CA TYR A 140 -9.94 -7.36 -5.59
C TYR A 140 -9.31 -6.91 -4.27
N ARG A 141 -9.79 -7.47 -3.16
CA ARG A 141 -9.26 -7.23 -1.82
C ARG A 141 -8.32 -8.37 -1.45
N ASP A 142 -7.05 -8.04 -1.15
CA ASP A 142 -6.08 -9.07 -0.73
C ASP A 142 -6.54 -9.68 0.61
N PRO A 143 -6.72 -11.01 0.69
CA PRO A 143 -7.13 -11.64 1.93
C PRO A 143 -6.06 -11.59 3.03
N LEU A 144 -4.78 -11.41 2.66
CA LEU A 144 -3.63 -11.53 3.57
C LEU A 144 -3.06 -10.17 4.00
N ASN A 145 -3.14 -9.18 3.12
CA ASN A 145 -2.52 -7.88 3.35
C ASN A 145 -3.55 -6.77 3.25
N ASP A 146 -3.25 -5.62 3.82
CA ASP A 146 -4.09 -4.43 3.66
C ASP A 146 -3.88 -3.77 2.29
N LEU A 147 -4.15 -4.52 1.21
CA LEU A 147 -4.03 -4.09 -0.17
C LEU A 147 -5.28 -4.42 -0.97
N ALA A 148 -5.58 -3.59 -1.97
CA ALA A 148 -6.63 -3.86 -2.95
C ALA A 148 -6.20 -3.42 -4.36
N ILE A 149 -6.71 -4.16 -5.37
CA ILE A 149 -6.63 -3.79 -6.77
C ILE A 149 -8.00 -3.30 -7.21
N LEU A 150 -8.07 -2.07 -7.73
CA LEU A 150 -9.28 -1.53 -8.33
C LEU A 150 -9.16 -1.59 -9.86
N LYS A 151 -10.26 -1.92 -10.52
CA LYS A 151 -10.41 -1.77 -11.97
C LYS A 151 -11.39 -0.65 -12.24
N ILE A 152 -10.95 0.39 -12.94
CA ILE A 152 -11.82 1.46 -13.38
C ILE A 152 -12.24 1.25 -14.83
N SER A 153 -13.35 1.88 -15.21
CA SER A 153 -13.93 1.83 -16.55
C SER A 153 -12.90 2.17 -17.64
N SER A 154 -12.87 1.39 -18.72
CA SER A 154 -11.87 1.48 -19.78
C SER A 154 -12.10 2.61 -20.79
N THR A 155 -13.11 3.47 -20.60
CA THR A 155 -13.39 4.58 -21.51
C THR A 155 -12.50 5.79 -21.19
N PHE A 156 -11.18 5.64 -21.43
CA PHE A 156 -10.24 6.73 -21.22
C PHE A 156 -10.15 7.61 -22.47
N THR A 157 -10.29 8.92 -22.30
CA THR A 157 -10.00 9.89 -23.37
C THR A 157 -8.51 10.13 -23.55
N ASN A 158 -7.70 9.86 -22.52
CA ASN A 158 -6.24 9.95 -22.53
C ASN A 158 -5.67 8.68 -21.88
N ALA A 159 -4.51 8.22 -22.36
CA ALA A 159 -3.81 7.08 -21.76
C ALA A 159 -3.43 7.39 -20.31
N LEU A 160 -3.79 6.49 -19.40
CA LEU A 160 -3.36 6.57 -18.00
C LEU A 160 -1.85 6.33 -17.92
N LYS A 161 -1.17 7.07 -17.04
CA LYS A 161 0.28 6.95 -16.83
C LYS A 161 0.53 6.06 -15.61
N PRO A 162 1.04 4.81 -15.76
CA PRO A 162 1.37 3.96 -14.62
C PRO A 162 2.62 4.44 -13.89
N LEU A 163 2.67 4.27 -12.55
CA LEU A 163 3.90 4.37 -11.79
C LEU A 163 4.75 3.12 -11.95
N LYS A 164 6.05 3.31 -11.93
CA LYS A 164 7.02 2.21 -11.95
C LYS A 164 7.17 1.64 -10.55
N LEU A 165 7.02 0.31 -10.40
CA LEU A 165 7.32 -0.38 -9.16
C LEU A 165 8.83 -0.56 -9.02
N GLY A 166 9.36 -0.25 -7.84
CA GLY A 166 10.75 -0.44 -7.45
C GLY A 166 11.00 -1.84 -6.87
N ASP A 167 11.99 -1.91 -5.97
CA ASP A 167 12.37 -3.14 -5.29
C ASP A 167 12.62 -2.87 -3.80
N SER A 168 11.67 -3.29 -2.94
CA SER A 168 11.75 -3.05 -1.51
C SER A 168 12.77 -3.95 -0.78
N SER A 169 13.33 -4.97 -1.43
CA SER A 169 14.38 -5.81 -0.83
C SER A 169 15.74 -5.10 -0.74
N LYS A 170 15.92 -4.01 -1.49
CA LYS A 170 17.18 -3.25 -1.57
C LYS A 170 17.17 -1.93 -0.79
N LEU A 171 16.14 -1.70 0.01
CA LEU A 171 15.99 -0.48 0.79
C LEU A 171 17.06 -0.37 1.88
N LYS A 172 17.43 0.86 2.21
CA LYS A 172 18.43 1.17 3.24
C LYS A 172 17.89 2.23 4.20
N LEU A 173 18.24 2.11 5.47
CA LEU A 173 17.96 3.13 6.48
C LEU A 173 18.60 4.47 6.05
N GLY A 174 17.88 5.57 6.30
CA GLY A 174 18.31 6.92 5.89
C GLY A 174 18.05 7.26 4.41
N GLN A 175 17.51 6.35 3.61
CA GLN A 175 17.15 6.62 2.21
C GLN A 175 15.98 7.60 2.15
N LEU A 176 16.09 8.65 1.31
CA LEU A 176 15.03 9.62 1.05
C LEU A 176 13.79 8.93 0.52
N VAL A 177 12.63 9.30 1.05
CA VAL A 177 11.30 8.86 0.60
C VAL A 177 10.34 10.03 0.46
N ILE A 178 9.39 9.89 -0.46
CA ILE A 178 8.36 10.88 -0.77
C ILE A 178 7.02 10.15 -0.74
N ALA A 179 6.14 10.55 0.18
CA ALA A 179 4.78 10.04 0.25
C ALA A 179 3.84 11.02 -0.46
N ILE A 180 3.01 10.51 -1.36
CA ILE A 180 2.00 11.31 -2.08
C ILE A 180 0.63 10.74 -1.78
N GLY A 181 -0.35 11.65 -1.59
CA GLY A 181 -1.75 11.31 -1.42
C GLY A 181 -2.67 12.49 -1.62
N THR A 182 -3.96 12.27 -1.47
CA THR A 182 -5.02 13.26 -1.67
C THR A 182 -5.93 13.32 -0.44
N PRO A 183 -5.44 13.85 0.71
CA PRO A 183 -6.23 13.85 1.93
C PRO A 183 -7.46 14.74 1.85
N LEU A 184 -8.56 14.26 2.45
CA LEU A 184 -9.74 15.02 2.89
C LEU A 184 -10.48 15.88 1.85
N GLY A 185 -10.33 15.60 0.55
CA GLY A 185 -11.16 16.24 -0.49
C GLY A 185 -10.94 17.72 -0.76
N GLU A 186 -10.44 18.48 0.18
CA GLU A 186 -10.16 19.91 0.02
C GLU A 186 -8.76 20.20 -0.49
N PHE A 187 -7.80 19.33 -0.14
CA PHE A 187 -6.40 19.45 -0.54
C PHE A 187 -6.06 18.41 -1.60
N THR A 188 -6.06 18.82 -2.86
CA THR A 188 -5.55 17.98 -3.94
C THR A 188 -4.03 17.87 -3.83
N ASN A 189 -3.54 16.61 -3.72
CA ASN A 189 -2.11 16.29 -3.70
C ASN A 189 -1.34 16.83 -2.50
N THR A 190 -1.43 16.12 -1.37
CA THR A 190 -0.49 16.31 -0.25
C THR A 190 0.77 15.51 -0.50
N VAL A 191 1.90 16.18 -0.38
CA VAL A 191 3.23 15.59 -0.50
C VAL A 191 3.94 15.77 0.82
N THR A 192 4.49 14.67 1.33
CA THR A 192 5.40 14.70 2.48
C THR A 192 6.69 13.98 2.12
N SER A 193 7.80 14.38 2.71
CA SER A 193 9.09 13.74 2.52
C SER A 193 9.73 13.40 3.86
N GLY A 194 10.59 12.43 3.85
CA GLY A 194 11.32 11.94 5.01
C GLY A 194 12.33 10.89 4.59
N ILE A 195 12.69 10.02 5.54
CA ILE A 195 13.64 8.94 5.30
C ILE A 195 13.04 7.59 5.73
N ILE A 196 13.65 6.51 5.30
CA ILE A 196 13.41 5.19 5.86
C ILE A 196 14.02 5.14 7.25
N SER A 197 13.17 5.08 8.29
CA SER A 197 13.56 5.05 9.69
C SER A 197 13.69 3.63 10.24
N GLY A 198 13.02 2.65 9.63
CA GLY A 198 13.05 1.23 10.02
C GLY A 198 12.60 0.30 8.90
N LEU A 199 13.02 -0.95 8.97
CA LEU A 199 12.67 -2.02 8.04
C LEU A 199 12.34 -3.30 8.82
N GLY A 200 11.44 -4.13 8.25
CA GLY A 200 11.16 -5.46 8.80
C GLY A 200 10.43 -5.47 10.15
N ARG A 201 9.67 -4.42 10.46
CA ARG A 201 8.93 -4.34 11.71
C ARG A 201 7.52 -4.90 11.54
N GLY A 202 7.06 -5.70 12.51
CA GLY A 202 5.65 -6.04 12.67
C GLY A 202 4.96 -4.94 13.46
N ILE A 203 3.81 -4.48 13.00
CA ILE A 203 2.97 -3.53 13.71
C ILE A 203 1.54 -4.07 13.82
N THR A 204 0.90 -3.68 14.91
CA THR A 204 -0.52 -3.85 15.10
C THR A 204 -1.17 -2.50 14.81
N ALA A 205 -1.89 -2.41 13.71
CA ALA A 205 -2.60 -1.19 13.32
C ALA A 205 -4.09 -1.36 13.62
N ASP A 206 -4.68 -0.42 14.38
CA ASP A 206 -6.12 -0.35 14.49
C ASP A 206 -6.67 0.32 13.23
N SER A 207 -7.60 -0.37 12.55
CA SER A 207 -8.37 0.26 11.49
C SER A 207 -9.43 1.17 12.13
N PRO A 208 -9.38 2.50 11.91
CA PRO A 208 -10.35 3.41 12.50
C PRO A 208 -11.79 3.16 12.05
N PHE A 209 -11.97 2.43 10.94
CA PHE A 209 -13.28 2.21 10.31
C PHE A 209 -13.88 0.83 10.56
N GLU A 210 -13.09 -0.18 10.95
CA GLU A 210 -13.58 -1.57 11.06
C GLU A 210 -13.53 -2.17 12.46
N GLY A 211 -12.91 -1.50 13.42
CA GLY A 211 -12.75 -2.06 14.78
C GLY A 211 -11.91 -3.34 14.84
N PHE A 212 -11.15 -3.63 13.79
CA PHE A 212 -10.23 -4.75 13.70
C PHE A 212 -8.80 -4.27 13.86
N VAL A 213 -8.05 -5.07 14.58
CA VAL A 213 -6.60 -4.90 14.71
C VAL A 213 -5.95 -5.66 13.55
N GLU A 214 -5.43 -4.94 12.59
CA GLU A 214 -4.71 -5.56 11.47
C GLU A 214 -3.22 -5.65 11.82
N LYS A 215 -2.67 -6.85 11.78
CA LYS A 215 -1.24 -7.07 12.00
C LYS A 215 -0.52 -6.96 10.66
N LEU A 216 0.27 -5.90 10.50
CA LEU A 216 1.10 -5.70 9.33
C LEU A 216 2.53 -6.13 9.67
N ASP A 217 2.98 -7.22 9.06
CA ASP A 217 4.35 -7.71 9.23
C ASP A 217 5.26 -7.12 8.15
N ASN A 218 6.55 -6.94 8.50
CA ASN A 218 7.59 -6.50 7.56
C ASN A 218 7.35 -5.13 6.90
N VAL A 219 6.77 -4.16 7.63
CA VAL A 219 6.52 -2.82 7.08
C VAL A 219 7.79 -1.95 7.01
N ILE A 220 7.73 -0.96 6.11
CA ILE A 220 8.69 0.15 6.03
C ILE A 220 8.23 1.21 7.01
N GLN A 221 9.10 1.59 7.95
CA GLN A 221 8.88 2.74 8.83
C GLN A 221 9.52 3.98 8.24
N THR A 222 8.82 5.12 8.28
CA THR A 222 9.30 6.42 7.82
C THR A 222 8.88 7.53 8.77
N ASP A 223 9.63 8.62 8.78
CA ASP A 223 9.27 9.89 9.42
C ASP A 223 8.56 10.87 8.48
N ALA A 224 8.40 10.51 7.19
CA ALA A 224 7.48 11.20 6.31
C ALA A 224 6.07 11.15 6.92
N ALA A 225 5.38 12.29 7.00
CA ALA A 225 4.06 12.36 7.62
C ALA A 225 3.05 11.53 6.82
N ILE A 226 2.56 10.43 7.41
CA ILE A 226 1.45 9.66 6.91
C ILE A 226 0.21 10.10 7.69
N SER A 227 -0.88 10.41 7.02
CA SER A 227 -2.11 10.93 7.60
C SER A 227 -3.33 10.31 6.92
N PRO A 228 -4.52 10.30 7.57
CA PRO A 228 -5.75 9.92 6.89
C PRO A 228 -5.89 10.69 5.58
N GLY A 229 -6.09 9.95 4.47
CA GLY A 229 -6.19 10.49 3.12
C GLY A 229 -4.96 10.21 2.24
N ASN A 230 -3.72 10.08 2.76
CA ASN A 230 -2.62 9.56 1.96
C ASN A 230 -2.46 8.02 2.05
N SER A 231 -3.27 7.35 2.89
CA SER A 231 -3.39 5.89 2.90
C SER A 231 -3.81 5.37 1.53
N GLY A 232 -3.16 4.32 1.05
CA GLY A 232 -3.30 3.77 -0.29
C GLY A 232 -2.48 4.48 -1.35
N GLY A 233 -1.95 5.68 -1.07
CA GLY A 233 -1.03 6.40 -1.94
C GLY A 233 0.38 5.78 -1.96
N PRO A 234 1.22 6.13 -2.96
CA PRO A 234 2.55 5.59 -3.09
C PRO A 234 3.54 6.24 -2.12
N LEU A 235 4.48 5.43 -1.61
CA LEU A 235 5.77 5.86 -1.08
C LEU A 235 6.81 5.70 -2.18
N LEU A 236 7.47 6.79 -2.56
CA LEU A 236 8.39 6.85 -3.70
C LEU A 236 9.84 7.00 -3.23
N ASN A 237 10.78 6.48 -4.01
CA ASN A 237 12.20 6.77 -3.85
C ASN A 237 12.60 8.02 -4.67
N SER A 238 13.87 8.44 -4.58
CA SER A 238 14.44 9.58 -5.33
C SER A 238 14.42 9.44 -6.85
N LYS A 239 14.05 8.26 -7.39
CA LYS A 239 13.90 8.02 -8.83
C LYS A 239 12.44 8.04 -9.27
N GLY A 240 11.48 8.30 -8.37
CA GLY A 240 10.05 8.21 -8.65
C GLY A 240 9.52 6.77 -8.77
N GLU A 241 10.27 5.77 -8.27
CA GLU A 241 9.81 4.39 -8.24
C GLU A 241 9.05 4.14 -6.93
N VAL A 242 7.93 3.44 -7.01
CA VAL A 242 7.14 3.04 -5.82
C VAL A 242 7.93 2.00 -5.04
N ILE A 243 8.19 2.28 -3.77
CA ILE A 243 8.86 1.36 -2.84
C ILE A 243 7.93 0.83 -1.76
N GLY A 244 6.75 1.44 -1.61
CA GLY A 244 5.72 1.00 -0.67
C GLY A 244 4.37 1.67 -0.93
N VAL A 245 3.36 1.19 -0.20
CA VAL A 245 2.00 1.77 -0.14
C VAL A 245 1.78 2.31 1.26
N ASN A 246 1.47 3.60 1.38
CA ASN A 246 1.23 4.24 2.68
C ASN A 246 0.00 3.60 3.35
N ALA A 247 0.11 3.17 4.59
CA ALA A 247 -0.95 2.39 5.22
C ALA A 247 -1.45 2.97 6.54
N ALA A 248 -0.57 3.25 7.50
CA ALA A 248 -0.98 3.54 8.86
C ALA A 248 -0.05 4.51 9.57
N ILE A 249 -0.56 5.06 10.67
CA ILE A 249 0.17 5.88 11.64
C ILE A 249 0.26 5.08 12.94
N ALA A 250 1.41 5.15 13.64
CA ALA A 250 1.47 4.64 15.00
C ALA A 250 0.54 5.47 15.91
N GLN A 251 -0.37 4.82 16.63
CA GLN A 251 -1.21 5.48 17.62
C GLN A 251 -0.41 6.09 18.79
N GLN A 252 0.74 5.49 19.09
CA GLN A 252 1.66 5.95 20.14
C GLN A 252 2.98 6.36 19.50
N GLY A 253 3.17 7.67 19.30
CA GLY A 253 4.40 8.24 18.77
C GLY A 253 4.12 9.34 17.76
N GLN A 254 4.96 10.39 17.78
CA GLN A 254 4.91 11.47 16.80
C GLN A 254 5.85 11.13 15.62
N ASN A 255 5.44 11.44 14.41
CA ASN A 255 6.25 11.26 13.19
C ASN A 255 6.67 9.81 12.91
N ILE A 256 5.76 8.85 13.14
CA ILE A 256 5.98 7.45 12.80
C ILE A 256 4.91 7.02 11.81
N GLY A 257 5.28 6.93 10.55
CA GLY A 257 4.44 6.40 9.47
C GLY A 257 4.90 5.01 9.05
N PHE A 258 3.97 4.22 8.50
CA PHE A 258 4.24 2.89 8.00
C PHE A 258 3.73 2.73 6.56
N SER A 259 4.48 1.96 5.78
CA SER A 259 4.10 1.62 4.41
C SER A 259 4.32 0.14 4.15
N ILE A 260 3.41 -0.47 3.41
CA ILE A 260 3.52 -1.87 2.96
C ILE A 260 4.58 -1.93 1.86
N PRO A 261 5.58 -2.82 1.94
CA PRO A 261 6.64 -2.90 0.93
C PRO A 261 6.10 -3.22 -0.47
N VAL A 262 6.68 -2.60 -1.50
CA VAL A 262 6.22 -2.78 -2.90
C VAL A 262 6.36 -4.21 -3.41
N ASN A 263 7.26 -5.02 -2.87
CA ASN A 263 7.38 -6.43 -3.28
C ASN A 263 6.11 -7.22 -2.91
N VAL A 264 5.42 -6.87 -1.81
CA VAL A 264 4.10 -7.42 -1.47
C VAL A 264 3.06 -7.06 -2.54
N VAL A 265 3.09 -5.82 -3.04
CA VAL A 265 2.24 -5.40 -4.17
C VAL A 265 2.56 -6.19 -5.43
N SER A 266 3.85 -6.41 -5.71
CA SER A 266 4.28 -7.20 -6.86
C SER A 266 3.80 -8.65 -6.78
N ASP A 267 3.85 -9.25 -5.59
CA ASP A 267 3.35 -10.60 -5.33
C ASP A 267 1.81 -10.65 -5.49
N LEU A 268 1.10 -9.65 -5.01
CA LEU A 268 -0.35 -9.50 -5.19
C LEU A 268 -0.71 -9.45 -6.68
N ILE A 269 -0.04 -8.60 -7.47
CA ILE A 269 -0.26 -8.47 -8.92
C ILE A 269 0.06 -9.79 -9.64
N ASN A 270 1.17 -10.44 -9.29
CA ASN A 270 1.56 -11.71 -9.87
C ASN A 270 0.52 -12.81 -9.57
N ASN A 271 0.00 -12.87 -8.35
CA ASN A 271 -1.03 -13.83 -7.96
C ASN A 271 -2.35 -13.54 -8.67
N PHE A 272 -2.74 -12.27 -8.74
CA PHE A 272 -3.91 -11.83 -9.50
C PHE A 272 -3.80 -12.25 -10.98
N GLN A 273 -2.66 -12.01 -11.63
CA GLN A 273 -2.42 -12.40 -13.02
C GLN A 273 -2.40 -13.92 -13.23
N LYS A 274 -1.76 -14.69 -12.32
CA LYS A 274 -1.75 -16.16 -12.36
C LYS A 274 -3.15 -16.76 -12.29
N ASN A 275 -4.06 -16.09 -11.59
CA ASN A 275 -5.47 -16.46 -11.53
C ASN A 275 -6.30 -15.91 -12.71
N GLY A 276 -5.63 -15.55 -13.81
CA GLY A 276 -6.29 -15.04 -15.02
C GLY A 276 -6.80 -13.61 -14.91
N GLY A 277 -6.31 -12.82 -13.96
CA GLY A 277 -6.80 -11.47 -13.67
C GLY A 277 -8.22 -11.49 -13.09
N SER A 278 -8.60 -12.58 -12.42
CA SER A 278 -9.92 -12.71 -11.79
C SER A 278 -10.00 -11.84 -10.53
N PHE A 279 -11.07 -11.08 -10.42
CA PHE A 279 -11.44 -10.36 -9.20
C PHE A 279 -12.18 -11.24 -8.20
N GLU A 280 -12.40 -12.50 -8.57
CA GLU A 280 -13.03 -13.50 -7.72
C GLU A 280 -11.99 -14.17 -6.83
N HIS A 281 -12.27 -14.27 -5.55
CA HIS A 281 -11.44 -14.99 -4.60
C HIS A 281 -12.32 -15.95 -3.76
N PRO A 282 -11.74 -17.09 -3.32
CA PRO A 282 -12.47 -18.07 -2.55
C PRO A 282 -12.83 -17.51 -1.18
N TYR A 283 -14.04 -17.80 -0.74
CA TYR A 283 -14.64 -17.31 0.49
C TYR A 283 -15.31 -18.43 1.26
N ILE A 284 -15.15 -18.43 2.57
CA ILE A 284 -15.80 -19.40 3.47
C ILE A 284 -16.87 -18.75 4.34
N GLY A 285 -16.69 -17.50 4.76
CA GLY A 285 -17.68 -16.74 5.54
C GLY A 285 -17.62 -16.97 7.04
N ILE A 286 -16.42 -16.88 7.63
CA ILE A 286 -16.22 -16.91 9.08
C ILE A 286 -15.34 -15.75 9.53
N ARG A 287 -15.53 -15.33 10.78
CA ARG A 287 -14.54 -14.58 11.55
C ARG A 287 -13.90 -15.50 12.57
N TYR A 288 -12.59 -15.47 12.70
CA TYR A 288 -11.89 -16.38 13.59
C TYR A 288 -10.75 -15.71 14.32
N LYS A 289 -10.30 -16.33 15.40
CA LYS A 289 -9.05 -16.01 16.11
C LYS A 289 -8.19 -17.25 16.15
N ILE A 290 -6.89 -17.10 16.05
CA ILE A 290 -5.98 -18.23 16.20
C ILE A 290 -5.80 -18.56 17.69
N ILE A 291 -5.94 -19.83 18.00
CA ILE A 291 -5.57 -20.43 19.28
C ILE A 291 -4.22 -21.10 19.09
N ASP A 292 -3.18 -20.52 19.68
CA ASP A 292 -1.86 -21.12 19.71
C ASP A 292 -1.76 -22.23 20.78
N LYS A 293 -0.61 -22.90 20.82
CA LYS A 293 -0.37 -24.01 21.74
C LYS A 293 -0.48 -23.57 23.22
N GLN A 294 -0.10 -22.35 23.57
CA GLN A 294 -0.13 -21.87 24.95
C GLN A 294 -1.56 -21.61 25.39
N ILE A 295 -2.33 -20.90 24.52
CA ILE A 295 -3.77 -20.63 24.73
C ILE A 295 -4.54 -21.96 24.80
N ALA A 296 -4.23 -22.91 23.91
CA ALA A 296 -4.87 -24.22 23.87
C ALA A 296 -4.70 -24.99 25.18
N ILE A 297 -3.48 -25.02 25.74
CA ILE A 297 -3.19 -25.68 27.04
C ILE A 297 -3.92 -24.98 28.18
N LEU A 298 -3.90 -23.64 28.23
CA LEU A 298 -4.52 -22.87 29.31
C LEU A 298 -6.05 -23.03 29.36
N ASN A 299 -6.69 -23.26 28.21
CA ASN A 299 -8.15 -23.35 28.11
C ASN A 299 -8.65 -24.78 27.90
N GLU A 300 -7.78 -25.79 27.96
CA GLU A 300 -8.11 -27.20 27.75
C GLU A 300 -8.81 -27.47 26.41
N VAL A 301 -8.37 -26.76 25.35
CA VAL A 301 -8.88 -26.88 23.98
C VAL A 301 -7.75 -27.28 23.02
N VAL A 302 -8.06 -27.42 21.73
CA VAL A 302 -7.08 -27.74 20.69
C VAL A 302 -6.54 -26.49 20.02
N GLU A 303 -5.36 -26.57 19.44
CA GLU A 303 -4.76 -25.56 18.60
C GLU A 303 -5.51 -25.44 17.26
N GLY A 304 -5.73 -24.23 16.75
CA GLY A 304 -6.43 -24.02 15.49
C GLY A 304 -7.09 -22.65 15.37
N ALA A 305 -7.98 -22.49 14.38
CA ALA A 305 -8.76 -21.29 14.15
C ALA A 305 -10.13 -21.39 14.87
N TYR A 306 -10.28 -20.64 15.95
CA TYR A 306 -11.52 -20.53 16.72
C TYR A 306 -12.50 -19.63 16.01
N VAL A 307 -13.67 -20.16 15.64
CA VAL A 307 -14.72 -19.44 14.95
C VAL A 307 -15.45 -18.52 15.93
N VAL A 308 -15.27 -17.22 15.74
CA VAL A 308 -15.92 -16.19 16.57
C VAL A 308 -17.32 -15.87 16.02
N GLN A 309 -17.48 -15.90 14.69
CA GLN A 309 -18.73 -15.58 14.03
C GLN A 309 -18.84 -16.33 12.70
N VAL A 310 -20.05 -16.77 12.37
CA VAL A 310 -20.41 -17.30 11.05
C VAL A 310 -21.29 -16.30 10.34
N VAL A 311 -20.90 -15.94 9.10
CA VAL A 311 -21.65 -14.99 8.28
C VAL A 311 -22.91 -15.67 7.75
N GLN A 312 -24.07 -15.01 7.89
CA GLN A 312 -25.35 -15.53 7.41
C GLN A 312 -25.32 -15.71 5.88
N GLY A 313 -25.87 -16.81 5.38
CA GLY A 313 -25.90 -17.16 3.96
C GLY A 313 -24.59 -17.68 3.39
N SER A 314 -23.51 -17.71 4.19
CA SER A 314 -22.16 -18.09 3.75
C SER A 314 -22.01 -19.60 3.52
N PRO A 315 -20.94 -20.02 2.81
CA PRO A 315 -20.52 -21.41 2.72
C PRO A 315 -20.34 -22.10 4.06
N ALA A 316 -19.83 -21.40 5.06
CA ALA A 316 -19.65 -21.93 6.41
C ALA A 316 -20.99 -22.28 7.07
N GLU A 317 -21.97 -21.37 7.02
CA GLU A 317 -23.30 -21.62 7.55
C GLU A 317 -23.96 -22.80 6.81
N LYS A 318 -23.94 -22.80 5.47
CA LYS A 318 -24.48 -23.87 4.64
C LYS A 318 -23.88 -25.25 4.91
N SER A 319 -22.61 -25.29 5.34
CA SER A 319 -21.89 -26.52 5.68
C SER A 319 -22.04 -26.95 7.13
N GLY A 320 -22.70 -26.13 7.97
CA GLY A 320 -22.95 -26.45 9.37
C GLY A 320 -21.78 -26.12 10.31
N ILE A 321 -20.86 -25.25 9.91
CA ILE A 321 -19.89 -24.61 10.82
C ILE A 321 -20.68 -23.71 11.77
N GLN A 322 -20.29 -23.69 13.03
CA GLN A 322 -20.93 -22.93 14.10
C GLN A 322 -19.92 -22.04 14.83
N GLU A 323 -20.40 -21.03 15.49
CA GLU A 323 -19.59 -20.29 16.47
C GLU A 323 -19.08 -21.26 17.54
N GLU A 324 -17.88 -20.96 18.09
CA GLU A 324 -17.16 -21.80 19.04
C GLU A 324 -16.51 -23.06 18.44
N ASP A 325 -16.66 -23.36 17.16
CA ASP A 325 -15.85 -24.40 16.51
C ASP A 325 -14.38 -24.00 16.47
N ILE A 326 -13.48 -24.99 16.58
CA ILE A 326 -12.06 -24.76 16.31
C ILE A 326 -11.71 -25.58 15.05
N ILE A 327 -11.37 -24.87 13.97
CA ILE A 327 -10.91 -25.50 12.73
C ILE A 327 -9.45 -25.91 12.91
N THR A 328 -9.18 -27.20 12.93
CA THR A 328 -7.82 -27.76 13.17
C THR A 328 -7.11 -28.13 11.88
N GLU A 329 -7.86 -28.47 10.81
CA GLU A 329 -7.32 -28.78 9.49
C GLU A 329 -8.19 -28.19 8.39
N PHE A 330 -7.57 -27.71 7.29
CA PHE A 330 -8.22 -27.26 6.08
C PHE A 330 -7.57 -27.89 4.87
N GLY A 331 -8.33 -28.67 4.09
CA GLY A 331 -7.80 -29.38 2.91
C GLY A 331 -6.63 -30.33 3.22
N GLY A 332 -6.65 -30.99 4.38
CA GLY A 332 -5.59 -31.89 4.85
C GLY A 332 -4.35 -31.22 5.42
N LYS A 333 -4.29 -29.87 5.44
CA LYS A 333 -3.21 -29.13 6.07
C LYS A 333 -3.63 -28.66 7.47
N LYS A 334 -2.80 -28.88 8.47
CA LYS A 334 -3.02 -28.40 9.84
C LYS A 334 -2.95 -26.88 9.91
N ILE A 335 -3.82 -26.30 10.72
CA ILE A 335 -3.78 -24.86 11.05
C ILE A 335 -2.83 -24.70 12.22
N SER A 336 -1.75 -23.94 12.01
CA SER A 336 -0.73 -23.65 13.02
C SER A 336 -1.15 -22.44 13.85
N GLY A 337 -1.03 -22.56 15.17
CA GLY A 337 -1.25 -21.46 16.09
C GLY A 337 -0.17 -20.38 16.07
N ASN A 338 0.94 -20.61 15.36
CA ASN A 338 2.03 -19.63 15.26
C ASN A 338 1.87 -18.64 14.11
N ASP A 339 0.88 -18.83 13.23
CA ASP A 339 0.62 -17.97 12.09
C ASP A 339 -0.88 -17.66 12.00
N GLU A 340 -1.23 -16.43 12.39
CA GLU A 340 -2.62 -15.96 12.38
C GLU A 340 -3.23 -15.96 10.97
N GLN A 341 -2.41 -15.93 9.94
CA GLN A 341 -2.86 -15.93 8.55
C GLN A 341 -2.96 -17.34 7.93
N THR A 342 -2.61 -18.40 8.65
CA THR A 342 -2.53 -19.75 8.08
C THR A 342 -3.84 -20.16 7.39
N LEU A 343 -5.00 -20.03 8.06
CA LEU A 343 -6.29 -20.41 7.46
C LEU A 343 -6.64 -19.54 6.25
N THR A 344 -6.47 -18.24 6.34
CA THR A 344 -6.70 -17.30 5.23
C THR A 344 -5.84 -17.64 4.02
N LYS A 345 -4.57 -17.96 4.25
CA LYS A 345 -3.63 -18.38 3.20
C LYS A 345 -4.08 -19.70 2.55
N LEU A 346 -4.47 -20.69 3.34
CA LEU A 346 -4.96 -21.97 2.84
C LEU A 346 -6.24 -21.81 2.00
N ILE A 347 -7.14 -20.90 2.40
CA ILE A 347 -8.34 -20.55 1.62
C ILE A 347 -7.92 -19.88 0.31
N SER A 348 -7.00 -18.91 0.32
CA SER A 348 -6.59 -18.16 -0.87
C SER A 348 -5.88 -19.02 -1.93
N GLU A 349 -5.32 -20.19 -1.55
CA GLU A 349 -4.73 -21.16 -2.46
C GLU A 349 -5.78 -21.97 -3.26
N LYS A 350 -7.06 -21.84 -2.90
CA LYS A 350 -8.19 -22.58 -3.50
C LYS A 350 -8.90 -21.76 -4.58
N LYS A 351 -9.92 -22.34 -5.20
CA LYS A 351 -10.78 -21.68 -6.18
C LYS A 351 -12.22 -21.62 -5.69
N PRO A 352 -12.99 -20.59 -6.07
CA PRO A 352 -14.44 -20.63 -5.91
C PRO A 352 -15.04 -21.87 -6.57
N GLY A 353 -16.01 -22.49 -5.92
CA GLY A 353 -16.61 -23.76 -6.32
C GLY A 353 -15.87 -25.02 -5.86
N GLU A 354 -14.64 -24.88 -5.31
CA GLU A 354 -13.90 -26.04 -4.82
C GLU A 354 -14.50 -26.56 -3.50
N ARG A 355 -14.70 -27.89 -3.42
CA ARG A 355 -15.14 -28.57 -2.21
C ARG A 355 -13.94 -28.95 -1.38
N VAL A 356 -13.86 -28.46 -0.16
CA VAL A 356 -12.73 -28.65 0.75
C VAL A 356 -13.18 -29.36 2.02
N ALA A 357 -12.40 -30.36 2.46
CA ALA A 357 -12.60 -31.02 3.74
C ALA A 357 -11.97 -30.20 4.87
N LEU A 358 -12.72 -30.00 5.97
CA LEU A 358 -12.25 -29.37 7.20
C LEU A 358 -12.36 -30.37 8.35
N LYS A 359 -11.38 -30.36 9.25
CA LYS A 359 -11.57 -30.95 10.57
C LYS A 359 -11.83 -29.86 11.57
N ILE A 360 -12.95 -29.96 12.25
CA ILE A 360 -13.34 -29.06 13.34
C ILE A 360 -13.35 -29.82 14.66
N TRP A 361 -13.01 -29.13 15.72
CA TRP A 361 -13.21 -29.58 17.08
C TRP A 361 -14.41 -28.87 17.67
N ARG A 362 -15.43 -29.66 18.08
CA ARG A 362 -16.70 -29.22 18.66
C ARG A 362 -17.09 -30.17 19.77
N ASN A 363 -17.41 -29.66 20.95
CA ASN A 363 -17.82 -30.47 22.11
C ASN A 363 -16.81 -31.56 22.48
N LYS A 364 -15.51 -31.24 22.43
CA LYS A 364 -14.39 -32.18 22.71
C LYS A 364 -14.24 -33.33 21.71
N GLU A 365 -14.92 -33.26 20.57
CA GLU A 365 -14.83 -34.26 19.49
C GLU A 365 -14.33 -33.62 18.19
N ILE A 366 -13.57 -34.39 17.41
CA ILE A 366 -13.16 -33.99 16.06
C ILE A 366 -14.23 -34.46 15.08
N LYS A 367 -14.75 -33.53 14.26
CA LYS A 367 -15.73 -33.79 13.19
C LYS A 367 -15.13 -33.36 11.85
N GLU A 368 -15.45 -34.11 10.81
CA GLU A 368 -15.12 -33.75 9.44
C GLU A 368 -16.33 -33.10 8.77
N ILE A 369 -16.11 -31.92 8.20
CA ILE A 369 -17.13 -31.12 7.49
C ILE A 369 -16.59 -30.80 6.10
N TYR A 370 -17.45 -30.77 5.09
CA TYR A 370 -17.11 -30.37 3.73
C TYR A 370 -17.76 -29.04 3.42
N VAL A 371 -16.94 -28.09 2.99
CA VAL A 371 -17.36 -26.76 2.56
C VAL A 371 -17.15 -26.60 1.06
N VAL A 372 -18.11 -26.05 0.35
CA VAL A 372 -17.94 -25.59 -1.04
C VAL A 372 -17.67 -24.10 -0.98
N LEU A 373 -16.47 -23.70 -1.38
CA LEU A 373 -16.06 -22.29 -1.36
C LEU A 373 -16.88 -21.51 -2.39
N GLU A 374 -17.32 -20.32 -2.03
CA GLU A 374 -18.01 -19.39 -2.95
C GLU A 374 -17.07 -18.23 -3.28
N THR A 375 -17.47 -17.41 -4.24
CA THR A 375 -16.79 -16.14 -4.54
C THR A 375 -17.12 -15.13 -3.45
N ALA A 376 -16.12 -14.50 -2.85
CA ALA A 376 -16.36 -13.32 -2.00
C ALA A 376 -16.96 -12.20 -2.85
N GLN A 377 -17.98 -11.57 -2.31
CA GLN A 377 -18.62 -10.40 -2.92
C GLN A 377 -17.85 -9.13 -2.61
#